data_ebc9463d97677738050c7b1e886b2c05
#
_entry.id   ebc9463d97677738050c7b1e886b2c05
#
_cell.length_a   1.000
_cell.length_b   1.000
_cell.length_c   1.000
_cell.angle_alpha   90.00
_cell.angle_beta   90.00
_cell.angle_gamma   90.00
#
_symmetry.space_group_name_H-M   'P 1'
#
loop_
_entity.id
_entity.type
_entity.pdbx_description
1 polymer ?
#
loop_
_entity_poly.entity_id
_entity_poly.type
_entity_poly.pdbx_seq_one_letter_code
_entity_poly.pdbx_strand_id
1 'polypeptide(L)'
;MDALWLLYDEADLSKNLGFVELMQSRGAARGLEILPVTTEELTFEMDASGVPLCLRGGVSARPRAVFSRQRDSLLSFHFERMGVPVYNNARVCAICNDKRLTHQFLSGLPMPRTIFLPPRPSAPPPGTRFPVIVKPACSHGGDRVALVGNEREWREAVSAILPQPAIQQSVVDGAGRDLRVYVVHGRILAGVMRTATHGVVSNFKRGGQVALHALTAGERALAQEVARRFERAGAPLTMAGVDLMYDGGRPVVSEVEDVVGSRMLYQTSDIDIVSLFLDGFGDIRAKVQ
;
A
#
# COMPACT_ATOMS: atom_id res chain seq x y z
N MET A 1 -28.49 -4.19 1.85
CA MET A 1 -28.04 -2.97 2.55
C MET A 1 -27.23 -2.14 1.57
N ASP A 2 -27.61 -0.90 1.34
CA ASP A 2 -26.94 -0.03 0.34
C ASP A 2 -25.68 0.67 0.87
N ALA A 3 -25.14 0.20 1.98
CA ALA A 3 -23.98 0.80 2.62
C ALA A 3 -22.66 0.39 1.96
N LEU A 4 -21.71 1.31 1.95
CA LEU A 4 -20.32 1.07 1.61
C LEU A 4 -19.57 0.63 2.86
N TRP A 5 -18.84 -0.49 2.78
CA TRP A 5 -18.02 -0.92 3.91
C TRP A 5 -16.62 -0.33 3.84
N LEU A 6 -16.19 0.25 4.94
CA LEU A 6 -14.80 0.63 5.18
C LEU A 6 -14.17 -0.50 6.00
N LEU A 7 -13.47 -1.41 5.31
CA LEU A 7 -13.01 -2.67 5.88
C LEU A 7 -11.60 -2.54 6.46
N TYR A 8 -11.44 -2.92 7.72
CA TYR A 8 -10.18 -2.97 8.46
C TYR A 8 -9.99 -4.33 9.14
N ASP A 9 -8.79 -4.64 9.60
CA ASP A 9 -8.64 -5.50 10.79
C ASP A 9 -8.88 -4.66 12.07
N GLU A 10 -9.27 -5.30 13.18
CA GLU A 10 -9.61 -4.61 14.43
C GLU A 10 -8.43 -3.78 14.98
N ALA A 11 -7.22 -4.32 14.87
CA ALA A 11 -6.02 -3.67 15.37
C ALA A 11 -5.67 -2.39 14.60
N ASP A 12 -5.93 -2.33 13.30
CA ASP A 12 -5.69 -1.15 12.48
C ASP A 12 -6.88 -0.17 12.52
N LEU A 13 -8.12 -0.63 12.70
CA LEU A 13 -9.29 0.23 12.90
C LEU A 13 -9.07 1.17 14.09
N SER A 14 -8.67 0.61 15.25
CA SER A 14 -8.45 1.38 16.49
C SER A 14 -7.42 2.50 16.33
N LYS A 15 -6.42 2.33 15.46
CA LYS A 15 -5.36 3.32 15.17
C LYS A 15 -5.76 4.38 14.14
N ASN A 16 -6.91 4.19 13.44
CA ASN A 16 -7.30 5.00 12.30
C ASN A 16 -8.70 5.64 12.45
N LEU A 17 -9.22 5.80 13.67
CA LEU A 17 -10.55 6.36 13.94
C LEU A 17 -10.77 7.73 13.28
N GLY A 18 -9.80 8.63 13.31
CA GLY A 18 -9.91 9.91 12.62
C GLY A 18 -10.05 9.81 11.09
N PHE A 19 -9.47 8.77 10.47
CA PHE A 19 -9.71 8.51 9.04
C PHE A 19 -11.12 7.95 8.80
N VAL A 20 -11.63 7.12 9.71
CA VAL A 20 -13.00 6.59 9.68
C VAL A 20 -14.02 7.73 9.77
N GLU A 21 -13.87 8.62 10.76
CA GLU A 21 -14.73 9.79 10.94
C GLU A 21 -14.71 10.70 9.69
N LEU A 22 -13.54 10.91 9.11
CA LEU A 22 -13.39 11.70 7.90
C LEU A 22 -14.12 11.03 6.71
N MET A 23 -13.96 9.74 6.52
CA MET A 23 -14.67 8.97 5.48
C MET A 23 -16.19 9.06 5.66
N GLN A 24 -16.68 8.88 6.89
CA GLN A 24 -18.10 8.97 7.21
C GLN A 24 -18.67 10.37 6.97
N SER A 25 -18.00 11.42 7.47
CA SER A 25 -18.46 12.80 7.31
C SER A 25 -18.46 13.25 5.83
N ARG A 26 -17.40 12.93 5.07
CA ARG A 26 -17.32 13.26 3.64
C ARG A 26 -18.27 12.41 2.80
N GLY A 27 -18.49 11.15 3.22
CA GLY A 27 -19.48 10.25 2.62
C GLY A 27 -20.90 10.79 2.82
N ALA A 28 -21.28 11.13 4.05
CA ALA A 28 -22.59 11.68 4.38
C ALA A 28 -22.91 12.97 3.57
N ALA A 29 -21.92 13.86 3.39
CA ALA A 29 -22.06 15.05 2.55
C ALA A 29 -22.35 14.73 1.06
N ARG A 30 -22.11 13.48 0.62
CA ARG A 30 -22.39 12.96 -0.73
C ARG A 30 -23.60 12.01 -0.75
N GLY A 31 -24.30 11.85 0.35
CA GLY A 31 -25.40 10.90 0.51
C GLY A 31 -24.94 9.44 0.44
N LEU A 32 -23.71 9.15 0.87
CA LEU A 32 -23.16 7.81 0.98
C LEU A 32 -23.11 7.40 2.45
N GLU A 33 -23.71 6.26 2.77
CA GLU A 33 -23.55 5.64 4.07
C GLU A 33 -22.27 4.82 4.08
N ILE A 34 -21.31 5.16 4.96
CA ILE A 34 -20.04 4.44 5.11
C ILE A 34 -20.00 3.78 6.48
N LEU A 35 -19.96 2.45 6.48
CA LEU A 35 -19.91 1.65 7.70
C LEU A 35 -18.50 1.12 7.93
N PRO A 36 -17.84 1.43 9.05
CA PRO A 36 -16.65 0.72 9.45
C PRO A 36 -17.03 -0.73 9.81
N VAL A 37 -16.30 -1.68 9.26
CA VAL A 37 -16.49 -3.12 9.47
C VAL A 37 -15.13 -3.73 9.68
N THR A 38 -15.00 -4.65 10.65
CA THR A 38 -13.74 -5.39 10.85
C THR A 38 -13.80 -6.77 10.20
N THR A 39 -12.65 -7.28 9.81
CA THR A 39 -12.54 -8.64 9.25
C THR A 39 -13.00 -9.69 10.25
N GLU A 40 -12.83 -9.43 11.54
CA GLU A 40 -13.22 -10.29 12.65
C GLU A 40 -14.74 -10.42 12.82
N GLU A 41 -15.51 -9.46 12.29
CA GLU A 41 -16.97 -9.53 12.25
C GLU A 41 -17.50 -10.42 11.13
N LEU A 42 -16.64 -10.85 10.20
CA LEU A 42 -17.02 -11.49 8.96
C LEU A 42 -16.63 -12.96 8.91
N THR A 43 -17.50 -13.77 8.33
CA THR A 43 -17.20 -15.15 7.94
C THR A 43 -17.35 -15.24 6.43
N PHE A 44 -16.32 -15.78 5.77
CA PHE A 44 -16.29 -16.01 4.34
C PHE A 44 -16.52 -17.50 4.05
N GLU A 45 -17.41 -17.79 3.14
CA GLU A 45 -17.87 -19.14 2.84
C GLU A 45 -17.95 -19.34 1.33
N MET A 46 -17.71 -20.56 0.89
CA MET A 46 -18.11 -21.06 -0.45
C MET A 46 -19.22 -22.07 -0.20
N ASP A 47 -20.41 -21.81 -0.71
CA ASP A 47 -21.52 -22.76 -0.54
C ASP A 47 -21.29 -24.06 -1.31
N ALA A 48 -22.19 -25.04 -1.14
CA ALA A 48 -22.09 -26.35 -1.79
C ALA A 48 -22.13 -26.27 -3.34
N SER A 49 -22.60 -25.15 -3.91
CA SER A 49 -22.61 -24.87 -5.34
C SER A 49 -21.38 -24.09 -5.80
N GLY A 50 -20.44 -23.76 -4.89
CA GLY A 50 -19.24 -22.97 -5.17
C GLY A 50 -19.52 -21.47 -5.32
N VAL A 51 -20.61 -20.99 -4.76
CA VAL A 51 -20.94 -19.55 -4.73
C VAL A 51 -20.32 -18.91 -3.51
N PRO A 52 -19.54 -17.83 -3.66
CA PRO A 52 -18.95 -17.12 -2.53
C PRO A 52 -20.01 -16.33 -1.76
N LEU A 53 -19.94 -16.43 -0.44
CA LEU A 53 -20.84 -15.76 0.50
C LEU A 53 -20.03 -15.04 1.57
N CYS A 54 -20.57 -13.95 2.07
CA CYS A 54 -20.06 -13.26 3.26
C CYS A 54 -21.19 -13.19 4.30
N LEU A 55 -20.87 -13.60 5.53
CA LEU A 55 -21.79 -13.52 6.66
C LEU A 55 -21.26 -12.49 7.66
N ARG A 56 -22.17 -11.69 8.21
CA ARG A 56 -21.91 -10.79 9.34
C ARG A 56 -22.89 -11.11 10.45
N GLY A 57 -22.36 -11.51 11.61
CA GLY A 57 -23.21 -11.99 12.70
C GLY A 57 -24.06 -13.21 12.31
N GLY A 58 -23.56 -14.09 11.45
CA GLY A 58 -24.26 -15.28 10.98
C GLY A 58 -25.33 -15.04 9.90
N VAL A 59 -25.51 -13.79 9.45
CA VAL A 59 -26.50 -13.43 8.42
C VAL A 59 -25.77 -13.04 7.12
N SER A 60 -26.29 -13.51 5.98
CA SER A 60 -25.75 -13.14 4.68
C SER A 60 -25.71 -11.63 4.50
N ALA A 61 -24.54 -11.13 4.15
CA ALA A 61 -24.27 -9.70 4.03
C ALA A 61 -23.57 -9.39 2.71
N ARG A 62 -24.10 -8.43 1.96
CA ARG A 62 -23.54 -7.97 0.71
C ARG A 62 -23.54 -6.45 0.68
N PRO A 63 -22.36 -5.80 0.91
CA PRO A 63 -22.28 -4.34 0.79
C PRO A 63 -22.38 -3.92 -0.69
N ARG A 64 -22.67 -2.64 -0.91
CA ARG A 64 -22.67 -2.04 -2.24
C ARG A 64 -21.26 -1.97 -2.83
N ALA A 65 -20.27 -1.70 -1.98
CA ALA A 65 -18.84 -1.75 -2.31
C ALA A 65 -18.02 -1.88 -1.02
N VAL A 66 -16.75 -2.26 -1.15
CA VAL A 66 -15.79 -2.33 -0.06
C VAL A 66 -14.64 -1.35 -0.30
N PHE A 67 -14.38 -0.46 0.64
CA PHE A 67 -13.16 0.32 0.72
C PHE A 67 -12.20 -0.43 1.63
N SER A 68 -11.30 -1.22 1.01
CA SER A 68 -10.40 -2.10 1.76
C SER A 68 -9.21 -1.32 2.32
N ARG A 69 -9.05 -1.41 3.64
CA ARG A 69 -7.90 -0.90 4.37
C ARG A 69 -7.11 -2.01 5.06
N GLN A 70 -7.43 -3.26 4.76
CA GLN A 70 -6.71 -4.45 5.14
C GLN A 70 -5.83 -4.94 3.98
N ARG A 71 -4.91 -5.87 4.21
CA ARG A 71 -3.87 -6.28 3.25
C ARG A 71 -3.97 -7.72 2.77
N ASP A 72 -5.04 -8.41 3.10
CA ASP A 72 -5.31 -9.74 2.58
C ASP A 72 -6.01 -9.66 1.22
N SER A 73 -5.28 -9.94 0.17
CA SER A 73 -5.81 -9.94 -1.20
C SER A 73 -6.84 -11.04 -1.44
N LEU A 74 -6.80 -12.13 -0.66
CA LEU A 74 -7.79 -13.21 -0.77
C LEU A 74 -9.18 -12.74 -0.33
N LEU A 75 -9.29 -11.96 0.75
CA LEU A 75 -10.55 -11.38 1.18
C LEU A 75 -11.09 -10.38 0.16
N SER A 76 -10.22 -9.54 -0.40
CA SER A 76 -10.61 -8.64 -1.48
C SER A 76 -11.13 -9.41 -2.69
N PHE A 77 -10.45 -10.49 -3.10
CA PHE A 77 -10.86 -11.36 -4.19
C PHE A 77 -12.19 -12.05 -3.92
N HIS A 78 -12.45 -12.45 -2.67
CA HIS A 78 -13.73 -13.06 -2.30
C HIS A 78 -14.91 -12.12 -2.55
N PHE A 79 -14.80 -10.85 -2.11
CA PHE A 79 -15.82 -9.84 -2.41
C PHE A 79 -16.00 -9.61 -3.91
N GLU A 80 -14.92 -9.55 -4.68
CA GLU A 80 -14.98 -9.42 -6.14
C GLU A 80 -15.71 -10.62 -6.79
N ARG A 81 -15.46 -11.82 -6.29
CA ARG A 81 -16.19 -13.04 -6.72
C ARG A 81 -17.68 -12.99 -6.38
N MET A 82 -18.06 -12.31 -5.30
CA MET A 82 -19.47 -12.01 -4.97
C MET A 82 -20.06 -10.94 -5.91
N GLY A 83 -19.28 -10.34 -6.81
CA GLY A 83 -19.69 -9.20 -7.63
C GLY A 83 -19.77 -7.89 -6.84
N VAL A 84 -19.04 -7.77 -5.72
CA VAL A 84 -18.93 -6.57 -4.92
C VAL A 84 -17.65 -5.83 -5.32
N PRO A 85 -17.71 -4.58 -5.79
CA PRO A 85 -16.52 -3.79 -6.10
C PRO A 85 -15.65 -3.56 -4.88
N VAL A 86 -14.33 -3.74 -5.00
CA VAL A 86 -13.34 -3.51 -3.94
C VAL A 86 -12.32 -2.44 -4.37
N TYR A 87 -12.00 -1.53 -3.49
CA TYR A 87 -11.09 -0.40 -3.68
C TYR A 87 -10.04 -0.33 -2.54
N ASN A 88 -8.73 -0.48 -2.80
CA ASN A 88 -8.16 -0.96 -4.06
C ASN A 88 -8.50 -2.44 -4.27
N ASN A 89 -8.56 -2.88 -5.53
CA ASN A 89 -8.97 -4.25 -5.84
C ASN A 89 -7.95 -5.31 -5.40
N ALA A 90 -8.35 -6.59 -5.42
CA ALA A 90 -7.53 -7.72 -4.95
C ALA A 90 -6.16 -7.79 -5.64
N ARG A 91 -6.11 -7.46 -6.94
CA ARG A 91 -4.85 -7.48 -7.70
C ARG A 91 -3.90 -6.37 -7.26
N VAL A 92 -4.40 -5.17 -7.01
CA VAL A 92 -3.60 -4.08 -6.42
C VAL A 92 -3.09 -4.50 -5.05
N CYS A 93 -3.97 -5.01 -4.20
CA CYS A 93 -3.61 -5.48 -2.86
C CYS A 93 -2.50 -6.53 -2.91
N ALA A 94 -2.61 -7.56 -3.77
CA ALA A 94 -1.60 -8.60 -3.91
C ALA A 94 -0.23 -8.04 -4.36
N ILE A 95 -0.23 -7.16 -5.38
CA ILE A 95 1.01 -6.58 -5.93
C ILE A 95 1.69 -5.67 -4.90
N CYS A 96 0.94 -4.82 -4.21
CA CYS A 96 1.49 -3.80 -3.31
C CYS A 96 2.00 -4.39 -1.99
N ASN A 97 1.42 -5.48 -1.51
CA ASN A 97 1.75 -6.04 -0.19
C ASN A 97 2.83 -7.16 -0.22
N ASP A 98 3.34 -7.52 -1.42
CA ASP A 98 4.55 -8.32 -1.56
C ASP A 98 5.57 -7.59 -2.45
N LYS A 99 6.66 -7.12 -1.87
CA LYS A 99 7.73 -6.40 -2.56
C LYS A 99 8.30 -7.17 -3.75
N ARG A 100 8.28 -8.50 -3.72
CA ARG A 100 8.73 -9.36 -4.83
C ARG A 100 7.79 -9.22 -6.02
N LEU A 101 6.46 -9.20 -5.77
CA LEU A 101 5.46 -8.98 -6.80
C LEU A 101 5.53 -7.55 -7.34
N THR A 102 5.67 -6.54 -6.46
CA THR A 102 5.86 -5.14 -6.87
C THR A 102 7.05 -4.99 -7.82
N HIS A 103 8.21 -5.56 -7.47
CA HIS A 103 9.42 -5.47 -8.29
C HIS A 103 9.27 -6.19 -9.64
N GLN A 104 8.62 -7.34 -9.67
CA GLN A 104 8.36 -8.08 -10.93
C GLN A 104 7.35 -7.32 -11.80
N PHE A 105 6.27 -6.82 -11.20
CA PHE A 105 5.23 -6.09 -11.91
C PHE A 105 5.74 -4.79 -12.53
N LEU A 106 6.62 -4.08 -11.83
CA LEU A 106 7.24 -2.82 -12.27
C LEU A 106 8.57 -3.02 -13.00
N SER A 107 8.90 -4.26 -13.43
CA SER A 107 10.15 -4.55 -14.12
C SER A 107 10.38 -3.60 -15.31
N GLY A 108 11.65 -3.15 -15.48
CA GLY A 108 12.03 -2.15 -16.48
C GLY A 108 11.83 -0.69 -16.06
N LEU A 109 11.22 -0.40 -14.89
CA LEU A 109 11.32 0.92 -14.27
C LEU A 109 12.59 1.01 -13.41
N PRO A 110 13.10 2.23 -13.16
CA PRO A 110 14.23 2.40 -12.26
C PRO A 110 13.83 2.02 -10.83
N MET A 111 14.53 1.04 -10.26
CA MET A 111 14.33 0.50 -8.92
C MET A 111 15.67 0.08 -8.33
N PRO A 112 15.86 0.06 -7.00
CA PRO A 112 17.05 -0.50 -6.38
C PRO A 112 17.24 -1.97 -6.80
N ARG A 113 18.48 -2.39 -7.07
CA ARG A 113 18.76 -3.81 -7.32
C ARG A 113 18.26 -4.65 -6.16
N THR A 114 17.38 -5.61 -6.46
CA THR A 114 16.71 -6.44 -5.46
C THR A 114 16.92 -7.91 -5.75
N ILE A 115 17.27 -8.66 -4.72
CA ILE A 115 17.42 -10.11 -4.75
C ILE A 115 16.34 -10.70 -3.85
N PHE A 116 15.54 -11.62 -4.37
CA PHE A 116 14.59 -12.40 -3.59
C PHE A 116 15.35 -13.56 -2.93
N LEU A 117 15.40 -13.55 -1.61
CA LEU A 117 16.13 -14.57 -0.87
C LEU A 117 15.36 -15.91 -0.89
N PRO A 118 16.07 -17.04 -0.96
CA PRO A 118 15.41 -18.34 -0.82
C PRO A 118 14.78 -18.50 0.58
N PRO A 119 13.90 -19.48 0.80
CA PRO A 119 13.19 -19.65 2.08
C PRO A 119 14.07 -19.83 3.31
N ARG A 120 15.28 -20.33 3.14
CA ARG A 120 16.25 -20.55 4.24
C ARG A 120 17.66 -20.24 3.74
N PRO A 121 17.99 -18.97 3.54
CA PRO A 121 19.30 -18.62 3.03
C PRO A 121 20.34 -18.80 4.14
N SER A 122 21.41 -19.54 3.84
CA SER A 122 22.50 -19.82 4.79
C SER A 122 23.64 -18.80 4.72
N ALA A 123 23.74 -18.05 3.62
CA ALA A 123 24.76 -17.05 3.37
C ALA A 123 24.22 -15.94 2.46
N PRO A 124 24.86 -14.75 2.44
CA PRO A 124 24.56 -13.72 1.46
C PRO A 124 24.68 -14.25 0.04
N PRO A 125 23.82 -13.77 -0.89
CA PRO A 125 23.93 -14.13 -2.30
C PRO A 125 25.33 -13.86 -2.88
N PRO A 126 25.83 -14.70 -3.78
CA PRO A 126 27.14 -14.48 -4.41
C PRO A 126 27.25 -13.09 -5.04
N GLY A 127 28.38 -12.43 -4.83
CA GLY A 127 28.63 -11.07 -5.32
C GLY A 127 27.93 -9.97 -4.52
N THR A 128 27.42 -10.25 -3.31
CA THR A 128 26.92 -9.22 -2.40
C THR A 128 28.03 -8.23 -2.08
N ARG A 129 27.75 -6.94 -2.28
CA ARG A 129 28.63 -5.83 -1.90
C ARG A 129 27.98 -5.08 -0.77
N PHE A 130 28.54 -5.16 0.41
CA PHE A 130 28.06 -4.44 1.60
C PHE A 130 28.41 -2.93 1.52
N PRO A 131 27.58 -2.04 2.13
CA PRO A 131 26.35 -2.36 2.87
C PRO A 131 25.18 -2.69 1.95
N VAL A 132 24.21 -3.46 2.47
CA VAL A 132 22.93 -3.77 1.81
C VAL A 132 21.78 -3.61 2.78
N ILE A 133 20.53 -3.46 2.25
CA ILE A 133 19.31 -3.52 3.04
C ILE A 133 18.77 -4.96 3.01
N VAL A 134 18.42 -5.48 4.17
CA VAL A 134 17.65 -6.74 4.33
C VAL A 134 16.32 -6.40 4.96
N LYS A 135 15.22 -6.88 4.37
CA LYS A 135 13.86 -6.61 4.86
C LYS A 135 12.89 -7.71 4.50
N PRO A 136 11.77 -7.87 5.27
CA PRO A 136 10.70 -8.80 4.88
C PRO A 136 10.08 -8.40 3.53
N ALA A 137 9.70 -9.39 2.72
CA ALA A 137 8.99 -9.15 1.47
C ALA A 137 7.58 -8.60 1.72
N CYS A 138 6.88 -9.14 2.73
CA CYS A 138 5.53 -8.77 3.12
C CYS A 138 5.55 -8.00 4.44
N SER A 139 5.91 -6.72 4.41
CA SER A 139 5.92 -5.85 5.60
C SER A 139 5.68 -4.41 5.20
N HIS A 140 5.28 -3.59 6.17
CA HIS A 140 4.99 -2.16 5.99
C HIS A 140 5.51 -1.35 7.18
N GLY A 141 5.61 -0.04 6.99
CA GLY A 141 6.02 0.85 8.06
C GLY A 141 7.47 0.71 8.52
N GLY A 142 8.35 0.09 7.74
CA GLY A 142 9.76 -0.12 8.07
C GLY A 142 10.02 -1.21 9.13
N ASP A 143 9.05 -2.12 9.32
CA ASP A 143 9.23 -3.26 10.24
C ASP A 143 10.38 -4.16 9.76
N ARG A 144 11.30 -4.47 10.68
CA ARG A 144 12.48 -5.35 10.46
C ARG A 144 13.30 -4.99 9.21
N VAL A 145 13.38 -3.71 8.85
CA VAL A 145 14.31 -3.20 7.83
C VAL A 145 15.67 -2.98 8.48
N ALA A 146 16.69 -3.68 8.00
CA ALA A 146 18.06 -3.59 8.50
C ALA A 146 19.03 -3.15 7.41
N LEU A 147 19.86 -2.13 7.71
CA LEU A 147 21.07 -1.83 6.97
C LEU A 147 22.18 -2.72 7.57
N VAL A 148 22.77 -3.56 6.74
CA VAL A 148 23.76 -4.55 7.17
C VAL A 148 25.09 -4.31 6.44
N GLY A 149 26.18 -4.23 7.20
CA GLY A 149 27.50 -3.90 6.71
C GLY A 149 28.42 -5.11 6.48
N ASN A 150 28.01 -6.30 6.89
CA ASN A 150 28.80 -7.53 6.78
C ASN A 150 27.92 -8.79 6.85
N GLU A 151 28.54 -9.96 6.62
CA GLU A 151 27.85 -11.23 6.58
C GLU A 151 27.24 -11.63 7.94
N ARG A 152 27.87 -11.33 9.07
CA ARG A 152 27.33 -11.62 10.39
C ARG A 152 26.01 -10.88 10.62
N GLU A 153 26.01 -9.57 10.40
CA GLU A 153 24.82 -8.73 10.51
C GLU A 153 23.72 -9.17 9.54
N TRP A 154 24.12 -9.61 8.33
CA TRP A 154 23.19 -10.14 7.34
C TRP A 154 22.47 -11.39 7.85
N ARG A 155 23.21 -12.35 8.45
CA ARG A 155 22.64 -13.58 9.03
C ARG A 155 21.68 -13.25 10.17
N GLU A 156 22.05 -12.32 11.03
CA GLU A 156 21.20 -11.86 12.14
C GLU A 156 19.90 -11.23 11.61
N ALA A 157 19.97 -10.34 10.63
CA ALA A 157 18.82 -9.69 10.02
C ALA A 157 17.87 -10.71 9.34
N VAL A 158 18.42 -11.65 8.58
CA VAL A 158 17.62 -12.71 7.95
C VAL A 158 16.97 -13.60 9.00
N SER A 159 17.69 -14.00 10.03
CA SER A 159 17.16 -14.84 11.12
C SER A 159 15.97 -14.18 11.82
N ALA A 160 16.01 -12.86 12.02
CA ALA A 160 14.92 -12.09 12.62
C ALA A 160 13.66 -12.02 11.72
N ILE A 161 13.79 -12.28 10.44
CA ILE A 161 12.68 -12.26 9.47
C ILE A 161 12.04 -13.64 9.32
N LEU A 162 12.84 -14.70 9.34
CA LEU A 162 12.35 -16.08 9.14
C LEU A 162 11.21 -16.45 10.11
N PRO A 163 10.22 -17.26 9.67
CA PRO A 163 10.12 -17.95 8.38
C PRO A 163 9.52 -17.09 7.24
N GLN A 164 9.33 -15.80 7.43
CA GLN A 164 8.76 -14.93 6.41
C GLN A 164 9.73 -14.77 5.23
N PRO A 165 9.21 -14.61 3.99
CA PRO A 165 10.04 -14.29 2.84
C PRO A 165 10.80 -12.98 3.04
N ALA A 166 12.06 -12.96 2.65
CA ALA A 166 12.91 -11.78 2.75
C ALA A 166 13.47 -11.36 1.38
N ILE A 167 13.82 -10.09 1.26
CA ILE A 167 14.55 -9.54 0.13
C ILE A 167 15.82 -8.84 0.61
N GLN A 168 16.81 -8.81 -0.27
CA GLN A 168 18.02 -8.00 -0.14
C GLN A 168 18.01 -6.93 -1.21
N GLN A 169 18.29 -5.68 -0.85
CA GLN A 169 18.38 -4.55 -1.79
C GLN A 169 19.72 -3.83 -1.69
N SER A 170 20.19 -3.25 -2.80
CA SER A 170 21.27 -2.28 -2.76
C SER A 170 20.84 -1.03 -1.99
N VAL A 171 21.78 -0.43 -1.27
CA VAL A 171 21.60 0.89 -0.70
C VAL A 171 21.66 1.91 -1.83
N VAL A 172 20.71 2.85 -1.83
CA VAL A 172 20.70 4.01 -2.73
C VAL A 172 21.29 5.22 -2.01
N ASP A 173 21.90 6.15 -2.74
CA ASP A 173 22.62 7.29 -2.16
C ASP A 173 21.73 8.31 -1.45
N GLY A 174 20.44 8.36 -1.79
CA GLY A 174 19.42 9.16 -1.11
C GLY A 174 18.82 8.51 0.13
N ALA A 175 19.47 7.52 0.75
CA ALA A 175 18.95 6.85 1.94
C ALA A 175 18.65 7.85 3.08
N GLY A 176 17.51 7.66 3.75
CA GLY A 176 17.00 8.58 4.77
C GLY A 176 16.12 9.71 4.22
N ARG A 177 15.95 9.78 2.88
CA ARG A 177 14.97 10.67 2.22
C ARG A 177 14.14 9.83 1.26
N ASP A 178 12.84 9.97 1.34
CA ASP A 178 11.94 9.38 0.37
C ASP A 178 10.75 10.29 0.09
N LEU A 179 10.22 10.19 -1.11
CA LEU A 179 9.11 11.00 -1.59
C LEU A 179 7.89 10.10 -1.75
N ARG A 180 6.84 10.36 -0.98
CA ARG A 180 5.52 9.75 -1.21
C ARG A 180 4.73 10.57 -2.20
N VAL A 181 4.43 9.99 -3.34
CA VAL A 181 3.54 10.57 -4.35
C VAL A 181 2.14 9.97 -4.17
N TYR A 182 1.18 10.80 -3.82
CA TYR A 182 -0.22 10.39 -3.66
C TYR A 182 -0.89 10.27 -5.01
N VAL A 183 -1.60 9.16 -5.20
CA VAL A 183 -2.36 8.84 -6.42
C VAL A 183 -3.82 8.63 -6.04
N VAL A 184 -4.73 9.30 -6.74
CA VAL A 184 -6.17 9.11 -6.60
C VAL A 184 -6.78 8.88 -7.99
N HIS A 185 -7.51 7.76 -8.16
CA HIS A 185 -8.10 7.35 -9.43
C HIS A 185 -7.10 7.42 -10.60
N GLY A 186 -5.89 6.89 -10.38
CA GLY A 186 -4.80 6.89 -11.37
C GLY A 186 -4.14 8.24 -11.65
N ARG A 187 -4.57 9.33 -11.00
CA ARG A 187 -4.03 10.70 -11.17
C ARG A 187 -3.07 11.06 -10.05
N ILE A 188 -1.96 11.68 -10.42
CA ILE A 188 -0.99 12.22 -9.46
C ILE A 188 -1.59 13.43 -8.77
N LEU A 189 -1.73 13.36 -7.46
CA LEU A 189 -2.33 14.41 -6.64
C LEU A 189 -1.27 15.37 -6.06
N ALA A 190 -0.35 14.84 -5.26
CA ALA A 190 0.66 15.63 -4.55
C ALA A 190 1.85 14.76 -4.17
N GLY A 191 2.98 15.38 -3.86
CA GLY A 191 4.16 14.75 -3.28
C GLY A 191 4.41 15.25 -1.86
N VAL A 192 4.77 14.35 -0.95
CA VAL A 192 5.24 14.67 0.40
C VAL A 192 6.60 14.05 0.61
N MET A 193 7.61 14.90 0.79
CA MET A 193 8.97 14.50 1.11
C MET A 193 9.04 14.10 2.58
N ARG A 194 9.61 12.92 2.85
CA ARG A 194 9.91 12.43 4.21
C ARG A 194 11.43 12.44 4.38
N THR A 195 11.90 12.98 5.49
CA THR A 195 13.33 13.00 5.81
C THR A 195 13.53 12.40 7.18
N ALA A 196 14.36 11.38 7.28
CA ALA A 196 14.71 10.76 8.54
C ALA A 196 15.52 11.73 9.41
N THR A 197 15.25 11.77 10.70
CA THR A 197 16.11 12.49 11.66
C THR A 197 17.38 11.71 11.97
N HIS A 198 17.33 10.38 11.88
CA HIS A 198 18.47 9.47 12.08
C HIS A 198 18.32 8.20 11.23
N GLY A 199 19.44 7.70 10.69
CA GLY A 199 19.51 6.42 9.96
C GLY A 199 18.93 6.47 8.53
N VAL A 200 18.67 5.30 7.97
CA VAL A 200 18.26 5.11 6.57
C VAL A 200 16.74 4.96 6.36
N VAL A 201 15.97 4.87 7.45
CA VAL A 201 14.51 4.68 7.39
C VAL A 201 13.83 6.01 7.66
N SER A 202 13.25 6.61 6.64
CA SER A 202 12.58 7.92 6.67
C SER A 202 11.10 7.86 7.08
N ASN A 203 10.73 6.91 7.95
CA ASN A 203 9.34 6.71 8.33
C ASN A 203 8.84 7.82 9.29
N PHE A 204 7.73 8.48 8.92
CA PHE A 204 7.05 9.50 9.73
C PHE A 204 6.70 9.02 11.16
N LYS A 205 6.27 7.76 11.31
CA LYS A 205 5.99 7.18 12.64
C LYS A 205 7.20 7.12 13.58
N ARG A 206 8.42 7.29 13.04
CA ARG A 206 9.68 7.30 13.80
C ARG A 206 10.26 8.70 14.00
N GLY A 207 9.44 9.76 13.85
CA GLY A 207 9.85 11.15 14.10
C GLY A 207 10.53 11.83 12.90
N GLY A 208 10.38 11.31 11.69
CA GLY A 208 10.86 11.96 10.47
C GLY A 208 10.13 13.28 10.20
N GLN A 209 10.83 14.24 9.58
CA GLN A 209 10.22 15.48 9.08
C GLN A 209 9.46 15.23 7.79
N VAL A 210 8.35 15.95 7.60
CA VAL A 210 7.53 15.90 6.39
C VAL A 210 7.31 17.29 5.85
N ALA A 211 7.34 17.43 4.52
CA ALA A 211 7.06 18.68 3.82
C ALA A 211 6.36 18.42 2.50
N LEU A 212 5.44 19.29 2.13
CA LEU A 212 4.87 19.28 0.77
C LEU A 212 6.01 19.50 -0.23
N HIS A 213 6.04 18.69 -1.30
CA HIS A 213 7.10 18.71 -2.30
C HIS A 213 6.55 19.01 -3.69
N ALA A 214 7.10 20.03 -4.32
CA ALA A 214 6.81 20.34 -5.73
C ALA A 214 7.49 19.27 -6.61
N LEU A 215 6.69 18.38 -7.19
CA LEU A 215 7.19 17.27 -8.02
C LEU A 215 7.96 17.78 -9.23
N THR A 216 9.19 17.35 -9.40
CA THR A 216 9.94 17.50 -10.63
C THR A 216 9.27 16.73 -11.78
N ALA A 217 9.61 17.08 -13.03
CA ALA A 217 9.09 16.39 -14.21
C ALA A 217 9.43 14.88 -14.18
N GLY A 218 10.64 14.51 -13.72
CA GLY A 218 11.08 13.11 -13.61
C GLY A 218 10.30 12.31 -12.56
N GLU A 219 10.10 12.88 -11.37
CA GLU A 219 9.32 12.25 -10.29
C GLU A 219 7.87 12.03 -10.71
N ARG A 220 7.25 13.07 -11.28
CA ARG A 220 5.89 13.00 -11.80
C ARG A 220 5.75 11.95 -12.91
N ALA A 221 6.68 11.94 -13.87
CA ALA A 221 6.66 10.99 -14.97
C ALA A 221 6.79 9.54 -14.50
N LEU A 222 7.70 9.28 -13.53
CA LEU A 222 7.90 7.94 -12.97
C LEU A 222 6.66 7.46 -12.20
N ALA A 223 6.11 8.30 -11.30
CA ALA A 223 4.90 7.96 -10.56
C ALA A 223 3.69 7.75 -11.49
N GLN A 224 3.56 8.57 -12.54
CA GLN A 224 2.50 8.42 -13.53
C GLN A 224 2.65 7.13 -14.34
N GLU A 225 3.88 6.72 -14.68
CA GLU A 225 4.08 5.43 -15.39
C GLU A 225 3.77 4.24 -14.48
N VAL A 226 4.06 4.31 -13.18
CA VAL A 226 3.60 3.31 -12.20
C VAL A 226 2.07 3.21 -12.25
N ALA A 227 1.36 4.32 -12.11
CA ALA A 227 -0.11 4.33 -12.12
C ALA A 227 -0.68 3.77 -13.43
N ARG A 228 -0.12 4.14 -14.59
CA ARG A 228 -0.52 3.61 -15.92
C ARG A 228 -0.32 2.10 -16.04
N ARG A 229 0.75 1.54 -15.48
CA ARG A 229 0.96 0.08 -15.49
C ARG A 229 -0.12 -0.66 -14.73
N PHE A 230 -0.49 -0.16 -13.56
CA PHE A 230 -1.61 -0.70 -12.80
C PHE A 230 -2.93 -0.59 -13.58
N GLU A 231 -3.21 0.54 -14.21
CA GLU A 231 -4.41 0.74 -15.02
C GLU A 231 -4.47 -0.23 -16.21
N ARG A 232 -3.38 -0.34 -17.00
CA ARG A 232 -3.30 -1.28 -18.15
C ARG A 232 -3.45 -2.74 -17.72
N ALA A 233 -3.12 -3.07 -16.49
CA ALA A 233 -3.30 -4.40 -15.93
C ALA A 233 -4.72 -4.66 -15.39
N GLY A 234 -5.67 -3.72 -15.54
CA GLY A 234 -7.01 -3.83 -14.96
C GLY A 234 -7.03 -3.73 -13.44
N ALA A 235 -6.02 -3.09 -12.86
CA ALA A 235 -5.83 -2.93 -11.41
C ALA A 235 -5.58 -1.45 -11.06
N PRO A 236 -6.50 -0.52 -11.38
CA PRO A 236 -6.27 0.92 -11.19
C PRO A 236 -6.02 1.28 -9.74
N LEU A 237 -5.04 2.14 -9.49
CA LEU A 237 -4.79 2.70 -8.16
C LEU A 237 -5.88 3.72 -7.84
N THR A 238 -6.82 3.37 -6.96
CA THR A 238 -7.94 4.25 -6.60
C THR A 238 -7.57 5.23 -5.49
N MET A 239 -6.82 4.79 -4.48
CA MET A 239 -6.17 5.64 -3.48
C MET A 239 -4.89 4.93 -3.03
N ALA A 240 -3.74 5.44 -3.43
CA ALA A 240 -2.45 4.79 -3.21
C ALA A 240 -1.31 5.80 -3.01
N GLY A 241 -0.17 5.31 -2.54
CA GLY A 241 1.09 6.04 -2.48
C GLY A 241 2.15 5.35 -3.32
N VAL A 242 2.82 6.10 -4.19
CA VAL A 242 4.04 5.65 -4.88
C VAL A 242 5.22 6.25 -4.13
N ASP A 243 6.04 5.41 -3.51
CA ASP A 243 7.20 5.84 -2.76
C ASP A 243 8.44 5.81 -3.65
N LEU A 244 9.08 6.96 -3.80
CA LEU A 244 10.29 7.16 -4.58
C LEU A 244 11.48 7.45 -3.67
N MET A 245 12.60 6.83 -3.98
CA MET A 245 13.93 7.14 -3.43
C MET A 245 14.81 7.75 -4.52
N TYR A 246 16.07 8.03 -4.21
CA TYR A 246 16.99 8.64 -5.16
C TYR A 246 18.27 7.82 -5.24
N ASP A 247 18.73 7.58 -6.47
CA ASP A 247 20.00 6.91 -6.79
C ASP A 247 20.72 7.71 -7.88
N GLY A 248 21.93 8.22 -7.57
CA GLY A 248 22.62 9.18 -8.43
C GLY A 248 21.78 10.45 -8.70
N GLY A 249 21.00 10.90 -7.73
CA GLY A 249 20.09 12.05 -7.88
C GLY A 249 18.86 11.79 -8.75
N ARG A 250 18.66 10.56 -9.26
CA ARG A 250 17.52 10.17 -10.09
C ARG A 250 16.45 9.45 -9.25
N PRO A 251 15.15 9.73 -9.46
CA PRO A 251 14.11 9.02 -8.74
C PRO A 251 14.06 7.54 -9.16
N VAL A 252 13.94 6.67 -8.17
CA VAL A 252 13.74 5.23 -8.32
C VAL A 252 12.53 4.80 -7.50
N VAL A 253 11.75 3.83 -7.97
CA VAL A 253 10.59 3.33 -7.23
C VAL A 253 11.07 2.44 -6.09
N SER A 254 10.64 2.74 -4.88
CA SER A 254 10.90 1.93 -3.68
C SER A 254 9.78 0.93 -3.42
N GLU A 255 8.54 1.41 -3.35
CA GLU A 255 7.34 0.59 -3.13
C GLU A 255 6.07 1.32 -3.58
N VAL A 256 4.96 0.58 -3.65
CA VAL A 256 3.62 1.14 -3.85
C VAL A 256 2.76 0.72 -2.66
N GLU A 257 2.14 1.67 -1.97
CA GLU A 257 1.22 1.42 -0.86
C GLU A 257 -0.24 1.55 -1.32
N ASP A 258 -0.98 0.48 -1.28
CA ASP A 258 -2.42 0.44 -1.57
C ASP A 258 -3.26 0.93 -0.38
N VAL A 259 -2.78 0.72 0.85
CA VAL A 259 -3.40 1.21 2.10
C VAL A 259 -2.64 2.47 2.57
N VAL A 260 -2.59 3.46 1.70
CA VAL A 260 -1.81 4.68 1.97
C VAL A 260 -2.38 5.50 3.13
N GLY A 261 -1.50 5.92 4.05
CA GLY A 261 -1.86 6.86 5.12
C GLY A 261 -1.86 8.31 4.62
N SER A 262 -2.95 9.04 4.88
CA SER A 262 -3.14 10.43 4.44
C SER A 262 -2.71 11.51 5.44
N ARG A 263 -2.34 11.13 6.67
CA ARG A 263 -1.99 12.08 7.76
C ARG A 263 -0.94 13.11 7.35
N MET A 264 0.13 12.66 6.67
CA MET A 264 1.20 13.56 6.23
C MET A 264 0.70 14.59 5.21
N LEU A 265 -0.19 14.19 4.30
CA LEU A 265 -0.76 15.10 3.31
C LEU A 265 -1.62 16.18 3.98
N TYR A 266 -2.50 15.80 4.91
CA TYR A 266 -3.31 16.76 5.68
C TYR A 266 -2.46 17.66 6.59
N GLN A 267 -1.31 17.19 7.07
CA GLN A 267 -0.40 17.99 7.89
C GLN A 267 0.35 19.05 7.06
N THR A 268 0.58 18.78 5.78
CA THR A 268 1.43 19.61 4.92
C THR A 268 0.68 20.38 3.85
N SER A 269 -0.63 20.16 3.71
CA SER A 269 -1.47 20.81 2.70
C SER A 269 -2.95 20.78 3.09
N ASP A 270 -3.74 21.62 2.41
CA ASP A 270 -5.21 21.64 2.52
C ASP A 270 -5.91 20.68 1.54
N ILE A 271 -5.16 19.74 0.94
CA ILE A 271 -5.71 18.78 -0.02
C ILE A 271 -6.55 17.73 0.69
N ASP A 272 -7.86 17.73 0.43
CA ASP A 272 -8.80 16.73 0.95
C ASP A 272 -8.82 15.48 0.06
N ILE A 273 -7.85 14.57 0.27
CA ILE A 273 -7.72 13.34 -0.51
C ILE A 273 -8.94 12.42 -0.36
N VAL A 274 -9.62 12.44 0.80
CA VAL A 274 -10.81 11.63 1.02
C VAL A 274 -11.98 12.12 0.17
N SER A 275 -12.19 13.44 0.11
CA SER A 275 -13.19 14.04 -0.80
C SER A 275 -12.91 13.67 -2.25
N LEU A 276 -11.66 13.83 -2.71
CA LEU A 276 -11.26 13.48 -4.09
C LEU A 276 -11.43 12.00 -4.39
N PHE A 277 -11.14 11.13 -3.41
CA PHE A 277 -11.37 9.69 -3.54
C PHE A 277 -12.87 9.39 -3.67
N LEU A 278 -13.72 9.99 -2.84
CA LEU A 278 -15.17 9.77 -2.86
C LEU A 278 -15.86 10.37 -4.10
N ASP A 279 -15.34 11.47 -4.66
CA ASP A 279 -15.86 12.10 -5.87
C ASP A 279 -15.75 11.17 -7.09
N GLY A 280 -14.72 10.33 -7.16
CA GLY A 280 -14.56 9.32 -8.21
C GLY A 280 -15.63 8.23 -8.20
N PHE A 281 -16.45 8.13 -7.15
CA PHE A 281 -17.57 7.18 -7.05
C PHE A 281 -18.92 7.79 -7.44
N GLY A 282 -18.98 9.05 -7.83
CA GLY A 282 -20.21 9.70 -8.32
C GLY A 282 -20.85 8.96 -9.50
N ASP A 283 -20.06 8.34 -10.37
CA ASP A 283 -20.51 7.52 -11.48
C ASP A 283 -20.98 6.10 -11.08
N ILE A 284 -20.70 5.64 -9.86
CA ILE A 284 -21.16 4.30 -9.40
C ILE A 284 -22.68 4.31 -9.19
N ARG A 285 -23.30 5.47 -8.90
CA ARG A 285 -24.76 5.60 -8.86
C ARG A 285 -25.41 5.27 -10.21
N ALA A 286 -24.73 5.53 -11.33
CA ALA A 286 -25.26 5.34 -12.69
C ALA A 286 -25.04 3.93 -13.25
N LYS A 287 -24.13 3.13 -12.69
CA LYS A 287 -23.76 1.80 -13.22
C LYS A 287 -24.45 0.62 -12.53
N VAL A 288 -25.30 0.87 -11.55
CA VAL A 288 -26.03 -0.16 -10.75
C VAL A 288 -27.55 -0.03 -10.90
N GLN A 289 -28.04 0.67 -11.92
CA GLN A 289 -29.43 0.62 -12.35
C GLN A 289 -29.54 -0.41 -13.54
#